data_a83285d0e7534d7755feb151536f2df4
#
_entry.id   a83285d0e7534d7755feb151536f2df4
#
_cell.length_a   1.000
_cell.length_b   1.000
_cell.length_c   1.000
_cell.angle_alpha   90.00
_cell.angle_beta   90.00
_cell.angle_gamma   90.00
#
_symmetry.space_group_name_H-M   'P 1'
#
loop_
_entity.id
_entity.type
_entity.pdbx_description
1 polymer ?
#
loop_
_entity_poly.entity_id
_entity_poly.type
_entity_poly.pdbx_seq_one_letter_code
_entity_poly.pdbx_strand_id
1 'polypeptide(L)'
;MDIDLTAQRAIVTGASTGIGRAIAIALAGAGADVAIHYGSSRKEADETARAVESHGRRAVLVQADFRDPTAAGKAVEAAVQALGAPIDILVNNAGSLVGRSAVEEMDAELWQEVIALNLSSVFFATKAVLPYLGDGARIVNVSSVAARHGGGPGAFAYAAAKGGVMTLTRGLAKELASRNIRVNAIAPGVIETPFHDKFSTPEQLETFRKGIPLGRLGTSEECAGAVLYLVSPLASYVTGQSIDINGGQWFA
;
A
#
# COMPACT_ATOMS: atom_id res chain seq x y z
N MET A 1 6.64 22.89 -8.24
CA MET A 1 7.62 22.41 -7.23
C MET A 1 7.76 20.93 -7.50
N ASP A 2 8.90 20.53 -8.01
CA ASP A 2 9.13 19.15 -8.42
C ASP A 2 9.50 18.31 -7.19
N ILE A 3 8.97 17.10 -7.10
CA ILE A 3 9.33 16.14 -6.05
C ILE A 3 10.58 15.41 -6.54
N ASP A 4 11.69 15.58 -5.84
CA ASP A 4 12.97 14.92 -6.13
C ASP A 4 13.27 13.87 -5.07
N LEU A 5 13.35 12.60 -5.48
CA LEU A 5 13.71 11.44 -4.67
C LEU A 5 15.04 10.82 -5.16
N THR A 6 15.86 11.59 -5.87
CA THR A 6 17.16 11.11 -6.35
C THR A 6 18.01 10.55 -5.21
N ALA A 7 18.67 9.43 -5.46
CA ALA A 7 19.45 8.64 -4.51
C ALA A 7 18.65 8.01 -3.35
N GLN A 8 17.33 8.12 -3.32
CA GLN A 8 16.50 7.44 -2.32
C GLN A 8 16.18 6.00 -2.74
N ARG A 9 15.93 5.16 -1.77
CA ARG A 9 15.58 3.75 -1.93
C ARG A 9 14.22 3.48 -1.34
N ALA A 10 13.34 2.93 -2.16
CA ALA A 10 11.97 2.62 -1.79
C ALA A 10 11.68 1.12 -1.84
N ILE A 11 10.91 0.62 -0.89
CA ILE A 11 10.32 -0.73 -0.93
C ILE A 11 8.82 -0.56 -1.08
N VAL A 12 8.23 -1.18 -2.12
CA VAL A 12 6.78 -1.17 -2.35
C VAL A 12 6.26 -2.59 -2.33
N THR A 13 5.39 -2.91 -1.37
CA THR A 13 4.79 -4.24 -1.27
C THR A 13 3.55 -4.37 -2.16
N GLY A 14 3.34 -5.55 -2.78
CA GLY A 14 2.22 -5.77 -3.70
C GLY A 14 2.29 -4.87 -4.94
N ALA A 15 3.49 -4.68 -5.51
CA ALA A 15 3.75 -3.71 -6.56
C ALA A 15 3.74 -4.29 -7.98
N SER A 16 3.23 -5.50 -8.18
CA SER A 16 3.10 -6.10 -9.52
C SER A 16 1.99 -5.46 -10.35
N THR A 17 0.89 -5.01 -9.72
CA THR A 17 -0.29 -4.48 -10.42
C THR A 17 -0.94 -3.32 -9.67
N GLY A 18 -1.91 -2.67 -10.30
CA GLY A 18 -2.81 -1.69 -9.66
C GLY A 18 -2.08 -0.55 -8.97
N ILE A 19 -2.55 -0.20 -7.78
CA ILE A 19 -2.05 0.94 -6.99
C ILE A 19 -0.55 0.78 -6.68
N GLY A 20 -0.11 -0.42 -6.29
CA GLY A 20 1.30 -0.67 -5.97
C GLY A 20 2.23 -0.49 -7.17
N ARG A 21 1.81 -0.93 -8.36
CA ARG A 21 2.54 -0.69 -9.61
C ARG A 21 2.66 0.80 -9.92
N ALA A 22 1.55 1.52 -9.85
CA ALA A 22 1.54 2.96 -10.10
C ALA A 22 2.44 3.72 -9.11
N ILE A 23 2.42 3.33 -7.82
CA ILE A 23 3.31 3.91 -6.80
C ILE A 23 4.78 3.63 -7.13
N ALA A 24 5.15 2.39 -7.49
CA ALA A 24 6.52 2.03 -7.83
C ALA A 24 7.05 2.85 -9.02
N ILE A 25 6.24 2.99 -10.08
CA ILE A 25 6.58 3.78 -11.26
C ILE A 25 6.69 5.27 -10.91
N ALA A 26 5.76 5.82 -10.12
CA ALA A 26 5.78 7.22 -9.73
C ALA A 26 7.01 7.56 -8.86
N LEU A 27 7.39 6.70 -7.92
CA LEU A 27 8.61 6.86 -7.12
C LEU A 27 9.87 6.84 -7.99
N ALA A 28 9.93 5.94 -8.98
CA ALA A 28 11.03 5.87 -9.94
C ALA A 28 11.07 7.12 -10.84
N GLY A 29 9.93 7.61 -11.31
CA GLY A 29 9.80 8.86 -12.06
C GLY A 29 10.28 10.08 -11.27
N ALA A 30 10.16 10.05 -9.94
CA ALA A 30 10.71 11.05 -9.03
C ALA A 30 12.20 10.82 -8.65
N GLY A 31 12.84 9.74 -9.12
CA GLY A 31 14.27 9.50 -8.96
C GLY A 31 14.66 8.41 -7.95
N ALA A 32 13.72 7.68 -7.36
CA ALA A 32 14.03 6.62 -6.39
C ALA A 32 14.36 5.27 -7.06
N ASP A 33 15.28 4.50 -6.48
CA ASP A 33 15.45 3.09 -6.77
C ASP A 33 14.39 2.27 -6.02
N VAL A 34 13.81 1.25 -6.62
CA VAL A 34 12.61 0.60 -6.08
C VAL A 34 12.75 -0.92 -5.97
N ALA A 35 12.51 -1.46 -4.78
CA ALA A 35 12.24 -2.88 -4.61
C ALA A 35 10.73 -3.13 -4.77
N ILE A 36 10.40 -4.03 -5.67
CA ILE A 36 9.07 -4.41 -6.10
C ILE A 36 8.76 -5.77 -5.49
N HIS A 37 7.97 -5.79 -4.40
CA HIS A 37 7.51 -7.07 -3.86
C HIS A 37 6.23 -7.51 -4.59
N TYR A 38 6.14 -8.79 -4.86
CA TYR A 38 4.98 -9.46 -5.46
C TYR A 38 4.72 -10.83 -4.83
N GLY A 39 3.47 -11.30 -4.89
CA GLY A 39 3.09 -12.66 -4.47
C GLY A 39 3.32 -13.68 -5.59
N SER A 40 2.31 -13.88 -6.44
CA SER A 40 2.32 -14.87 -7.52
C SER A 40 2.46 -14.27 -8.93
N SER A 41 2.22 -12.96 -9.10
CA SER A 41 2.15 -12.29 -10.41
C SER A 41 3.54 -11.89 -10.92
N ARG A 42 4.36 -12.88 -11.27
CA ARG A 42 5.75 -12.65 -11.71
C ARG A 42 5.83 -11.85 -13.00
N LYS A 43 5.01 -12.17 -13.99
CA LYS A 43 5.02 -11.50 -15.30
C LYS A 43 4.73 -9.99 -15.14
N GLU A 44 3.70 -9.65 -14.37
CA GLU A 44 3.31 -8.27 -14.11
C GLU A 44 4.37 -7.53 -13.26
N ALA A 45 5.05 -8.25 -12.35
CA ALA A 45 6.18 -7.70 -11.62
C ALA A 45 7.36 -7.38 -12.52
N ASP A 46 7.68 -8.26 -13.49
CA ASP A 46 8.71 -8.00 -14.52
C ASP A 46 8.35 -6.78 -15.40
N GLU A 47 7.07 -6.60 -15.73
CA GLU A 47 6.58 -5.40 -16.44
C GLU A 47 6.75 -4.13 -15.60
N THR A 48 6.45 -4.19 -14.31
CA THR A 48 6.66 -3.08 -13.39
C THR A 48 8.15 -2.74 -13.27
N ALA A 49 9.02 -3.75 -13.19
CA ALA A 49 10.46 -3.54 -13.14
C ALA A 49 10.97 -2.81 -14.38
N ARG A 50 10.57 -3.27 -15.59
CA ARG A 50 10.91 -2.57 -16.83
C ARG A 50 10.42 -1.12 -16.86
N ALA A 51 9.24 -0.85 -16.33
CA ALA A 51 8.73 0.51 -16.25
C ALA A 51 9.56 1.39 -15.28
N VAL A 52 9.99 0.85 -14.13
CA VAL A 52 10.93 1.53 -13.23
C VAL A 52 12.26 1.80 -13.90
N GLU A 53 12.82 0.80 -14.59
CA GLU A 53 14.11 0.89 -15.32
C GLU A 53 14.06 1.91 -16.47
N SER A 54 12.90 2.10 -17.11
CA SER A 54 12.74 3.10 -18.18
C SER A 54 12.91 4.56 -17.67
N HIS A 55 12.80 4.80 -16.36
CA HIS A 55 13.15 6.05 -15.70
C HIS A 55 14.64 6.15 -15.32
N GLY A 56 15.48 5.20 -15.75
CA GLY A 56 16.90 5.14 -15.41
C GLY A 56 17.14 4.77 -13.94
N ARG A 57 16.17 4.14 -13.28
CA ARG A 57 16.27 3.74 -11.87
C ARG A 57 16.41 2.24 -11.74
N ARG A 58 17.01 1.81 -10.63
CA ARG A 58 17.19 0.38 -10.35
C ARG A 58 15.89 -0.23 -9.85
N ALA A 59 15.49 -1.37 -10.44
CA ALA A 59 14.40 -2.20 -9.99
C ALA A 59 14.93 -3.50 -9.38
N VAL A 60 14.37 -3.92 -8.24
CA VAL A 60 14.67 -5.20 -7.60
C VAL A 60 13.37 -5.94 -7.36
N LEU A 61 13.29 -7.19 -7.80
CA LEU A 61 12.13 -8.04 -7.61
C LEU A 61 12.29 -8.92 -6.37
N VAL A 62 11.29 -8.93 -5.50
CA VAL A 62 11.26 -9.77 -4.30
C VAL A 62 9.93 -10.51 -4.25
N GLN A 63 9.98 -11.84 -4.23
CA GLN A 63 8.79 -12.69 -4.14
C GLN A 63 8.57 -13.17 -2.71
N ALA A 64 7.34 -13.01 -2.22
CA ALA A 64 6.90 -13.62 -0.96
C ALA A 64 5.36 -13.70 -0.90
N ASP A 65 4.84 -14.66 -0.16
CA ASP A 65 3.41 -14.75 0.14
C ASP A 65 3.14 -14.13 1.52
N PHE A 66 2.50 -12.97 1.53
CA PHE A 66 2.20 -12.23 2.77
C PHE A 66 1.00 -12.78 3.56
N ARG A 67 0.37 -13.85 3.10
CA ARG A 67 -0.52 -14.66 3.94
C ARG A 67 0.25 -15.38 5.04
N ASP A 68 1.54 -15.68 4.80
CA ASP A 68 2.50 -15.97 5.88
C ASP A 68 3.10 -14.66 6.40
N PRO A 69 2.71 -14.20 7.61
CA PRO A 69 3.19 -12.93 8.14
C PRO A 69 4.71 -12.91 8.37
N THR A 70 5.34 -14.08 8.54
CA THR A 70 6.80 -14.16 8.70
C THR A 70 7.54 -13.91 7.39
N ALA A 71 6.91 -14.22 6.25
CA ALA A 71 7.47 -13.98 4.93
C ALA A 71 7.61 -12.48 4.61
N ALA A 72 6.75 -11.63 5.18
CA ALA A 72 6.83 -10.18 4.99
C ALA A 72 8.16 -9.59 5.51
N GLY A 73 8.59 -10.04 6.68
CA GLY A 73 9.89 -9.65 7.25
C GLY A 73 11.06 -10.08 6.37
N LYS A 74 11.09 -11.35 5.98
CA LYS A 74 12.14 -11.91 5.11
C LYS A 74 12.20 -11.22 3.75
N ALA A 75 11.05 -10.87 3.17
CA ALA A 75 11.00 -10.15 1.91
C ALA A 75 11.61 -8.74 2.01
N VAL A 76 11.33 -8.03 3.11
CA VAL A 76 11.94 -6.72 3.37
C VAL A 76 13.46 -6.84 3.53
N GLU A 77 13.95 -7.82 4.29
CA GLU A 77 15.38 -8.07 4.44
C GLU A 77 16.05 -8.37 3.10
N ALA A 78 15.44 -9.21 2.24
CA ALA A 78 15.94 -9.48 0.90
C ALA A 78 15.94 -8.22 0.02
N ALA A 79 14.93 -7.36 0.12
CA ALA A 79 14.88 -6.09 -0.58
C ALA A 79 16.03 -5.15 -0.13
N VAL A 80 16.27 -5.06 1.17
CA VAL A 80 17.38 -4.27 1.74
C VAL A 80 18.73 -4.79 1.25
N GLN A 81 18.94 -6.11 1.28
CA GLN A 81 20.18 -6.71 0.78
C GLN A 81 20.43 -6.36 -0.68
N ALA A 82 19.38 -6.40 -1.50
CA ALA A 82 19.50 -6.15 -2.92
C ALA A 82 19.62 -4.64 -3.26
N LEU A 83 18.87 -3.74 -2.60
CA LEU A 83 18.95 -2.29 -2.82
C LEU A 83 20.14 -1.63 -2.12
N GLY A 84 20.57 -2.17 -0.97
CA GLY A 84 21.46 -1.52 -0.03
C GLY A 84 20.70 -0.65 0.98
N ALA A 85 21.37 -0.33 2.09
CA ALA A 85 20.86 0.60 3.11
C ALA A 85 21.52 1.97 2.94
N PRO A 86 20.95 3.05 3.51
CA PRO A 86 19.66 3.08 4.19
C PRO A 86 18.47 2.93 3.24
N ILE A 87 17.32 2.54 3.78
CA ILE A 87 16.03 2.62 3.09
C ILE A 87 15.34 3.92 3.52
N ASP A 88 14.84 4.66 2.54
CA ASP A 88 14.22 5.98 2.75
C ASP A 88 12.69 5.90 2.79
N ILE A 89 12.12 4.95 2.04
CA ILE A 89 10.67 4.86 1.85
C ILE A 89 10.23 3.40 1.95
N LEU A 90 9.22 3.14 2.80
CA LEU A 90 8.45 1.90 2.79
C LEU A 90 7.00 2.19 2.44
N VAL A 91 6.47 1.52 1.40
CA VAL A 91 5.04 1.55 1.10
C VAL A 91 4.43 0.17 1.32
N ASN A 92 3.63 0.04 2.37
CA ASN A 92 2.86 -1.15 2.69
C ASN A 92 1.55 -1.12 1.89
N ASN A 93 1.58 -1.68 0.67
CA ASN A 93 0.42 -1.72 -0.22
C ASN A 93 -0.16 -3.13 -0.40
N ALA A 94 0.62 -4.18 -0.19
CA ALA A 94 0.12 -5.56 -0.32
C ALA A 94 -1.19 -5.75 0.45
N GLY A 95 -2.17 -6.32 -0.22
CA GLY A 95 -3.49 -6.58 0.36
C GLY A 95 -4.48 -7.09 -0.67
N SER A 96 -5.51 -7.80 -0.20
CA SER A 96 -6.59 -8.34 -1.02
C SER A 96 -7.81 -8.57 -0.14
N LEU A 97 -9.00 -8.62 -0.76
CA LEU A 97 -10.20 -9.04 -0.08
C LEU A 97 -10.11 -10.52 0.37
N VAL A 98 -9.29 -11.32 -0.30
CA VAL A 98 -9.16 -12.79 -0.17
C VAL A 98 -10.46 -13.49 -0.56
N GLY A 99 -11.54 -13.30 0.21
CA GLY A 99 -12.87 -13.80 -0.02
C GLY A 99 -13.93 -12.92 0.61
N ARG A 100 -15.18 -13.20 0.29
CA ARG A 100 -16.38 -12.66 0.95
C ARG A 100 -17.06 -13.77 1.73
N SER A 101 -17.53 -13.47 2.93
CA SER A 101 -18.29 -14.42 3.75
C SER A 101 -19.31 -13.67 4.60
N ALA A 102 -20.50 -14.23 4.76
CA ALA A 102 -21.45 -13.76 5.76
C ALA A 102 -20.89 -14.02 7.17
N VAL A 103 -21.38 -13.31 8.17
CA VAL A 103 -20.86 -13.43 9.54
C VAL A 103 -20.99 -14.86 10.06
N GLU A 104 -22.12 -15.49 9.82
CA GLU A 104 -22.45 -16.85 10.24
C GLU A 104 -21.64 -17.93 9.50
N GLU A 105 -21.08 -17.62 8.34
CA GLU A 105 -20.30 -18.52 7.49
C GLU A 105 -18.80 -18.31 7.59
N MET A 106 -18.37 -17.22 8.25
CA MET A 106 -16.96 -16.88 8.38
C MET A 106 -16.22 -17.89 9.25
N ASP A 107 -15.35 -18.68 8.64
CA ASP A 107 -14.47 -19.58 9.38
C ASP A 107 -13.20 -18.88 9.88
N ALA A 108 -12.52 -19.54 10.81
CA ALA A 108 -11.30 -19.00 11.42
C ALA A 108 -10.13 -18.90 10.43
N GLU A 109 -10.08 -19.77 9.43
CA GLU A 109 -9.00 -19.82 8.44
C GLU A 109 -9.07 -18.61 7.52
N LEU A 110 -10.23 -18.33 6.92
CA LEU A 110 -10.45 -17.16 6.08
C LEU A 110 -10.24 -15.86 6.88
N TRP A 111 -10.74 -15.80 8.12
CA TRP A 111 -10.52 -14.65 8.99
C TRP A 111 -9.02 -14.40 9.19
N GLN A 112 -8.26 -15.44 9.58
CA GLN A 112 -6.83 -15.33 9.82
C GLN A 112 -6.05 -14.95 8.56
N GLU A 113 -6.41 -15.52 7.40
CA GLU A 113 -5.79 -15.19 6.12
C GLU A 113 -5.99 -13.71 5.76
N VAL A 114 -7.21 -13.18 5.93
CA VAL A 114 -7.51 -11.76 5.69
C VAL A 114 -6.70 -10.86 6.62
N ILE A 115 -6.64 -11.17 7.92
CA ILE A 115 -5.86 -10.39 8.90
C ILE A 115 -4.36 -10.50 8.62
N ALA A 116 -3.86 -11.71 8.32
CA ALA A 116 -2.45 -11.91 8.01
C ALA A 116 -1.99 -11.05 6.83
N LEU A 117 -2.72 -11.13 5.71
CA LEU A 117 -2.37 -10.42 4.50
C LEU A 117 -2.54 -8.89 4.60
N ASN A 118 -3.60 -8.40 5.26
CA ASN A 118 -3.96 -6.98 5.21
C ASN A 118 -3.51 -6.15 6.41
N LEU A 119 -3.16 -6.78 7.53
CA LEU A 119 -2.77 -6.09 8.76
C LEU A 119 -1.43 -6.60 9.31
N SER A 120 -1.31 -7.92 9.55
CA SER A 120 -0.09 -8.46 10.15
C SER A 120 1.14 -8.25 9.26
N SER A 121 0.99 -8.39 7.94
CA SER A 121 2.06 -8.13 6.96
C SER A 121 2.59 -6.70 7.06
N VAL A 122 1.70 -5.71 7.25
CA VAL A 122 2.08 -4.29 7.43
C VAL A 122 2.96 -4.11 8.66
N PHE A 123 2.59 -4.74 9.77
CA PHE A 123 3.39 -4.69 11.00
C PHE A 123 4.75 -5.38 10.81
N PHE A 124 4.79 -6.60 10.28
CA PHE A 124 6.04 -7.35 10.14
C PHE A 124 6.99 -6.74 9.11
N ALA A 125 6.49 -6.23 7.99
CA ALA A 125 7.30 -5.49 7.03
C ALA A 125 7.88 -4.21 7.64
N THR A 126 7.06 -3.46 8.38
CA THR A 126 7.52 -2.27 9.11
C THR A 126 8.58 -2.62 10.15
N LYS A 127 8.34 -3.65 10.99
CA LYS A 127 9.30 -4.10 11.99
C LYS A 127 10.65 -4.48 11.36
N ALA A 128 10.62 -5.21 10.26
CA ALA A 128 11.84 -5.70 9.59
C ALA A 128 12.66 -4.57 8.97
N VAL A 129 12.02 -3.51 8.47
CA VAL A 129 12.75 -2.38 7.85
C VAL A 129 13.35 -1.43 8.87
N LEU A 130 12.83 -1.37 10.12
CA LEU A 130 13.23 -0.39 11.13
C LEU A 130 14.75 -0.26 11.37
N PRO A 131 15.55 -1.36 11.41
CA PRO A 131 17.00 -1.26 11.57
C PRO A 131 17.71 -0.58 10.40
N TYR A 132 17.07 -0.54 9.24
CA TYR A 132 17.63 -0.06 7.97
C TYR A 132 17.09 1.29 7.54
N LEU A 133 16.11 1.85 8.26
CA LEU A 133 15.56 3.17 7.97
C LEU A 133 16.56 4.27 8.36
N GLY A 134 16.85 5.14 7.40
CA GLY A 134 17.59 6.37 7.63
C GLY A 134 16.81 7.39 8.47
N ASP A 135 17.51 8.43 8.96
CA ASP A 135 16.86 9.60 9.55
C ASP A 135 15.98 10.29 8.50
N GLY A 136 14.79 10.73 8.90
CA GLY A 136 13.83 11.33 7.98
C GLY A 136 13.10 10.35 7.04
N ALA A 137 13.21 9.04 7.26
CA ALA A 137 12.51 8.05 6.45
C ALA A 137 10.97 8.18 6.53
N ARG A 138 10.27 7.61 5.55
CA ARG A 138 8.81 7.72 5.41
C ARG A 138 8.20 6.34 5.22
N ILE A 139 7.12 6.10 5.96
CA ILE A 139 6.29 4.90 5.81
C ILE A 139 4.91 5.33 5.36
N VAL A 140 4.41 4.75 4.28
CA VAL A 140 3.04 4.96 3.82
C VAL A 140 2.30 3.63 3.78
N ASN A 141 1.19 3.57 4.50
CA ASN A 141 0.34 2.38 4.56
C ASN A 141 -0.89 2.57 3.67
N VAL A 142 -1.21 1.57 2.85
CA VAL A 142 -2.42 1.60 2.03
C VAL A 142 -3.56 0.92 2.80
N SER A 143 -4.45 1.76 3.34
CA SER A 143 -5.71 1.36 3.96
C SER A 143 -6.81 1.22 2.89
N SER A 144 -8.04 1.62 3.18
CA SER A 144 -9.18 1.60 2.27
C SER A 144 -10.32 2.44 2.83
N VAL A 145 -11.19 2.97 1.99
CA VAL A 145 -12.48 3.53 2.38
C VAL A 145 -13.33 2.51 3.16
N ALA A 146 -13.15 1.21 2.90
CA ALA A 146 -13.82 0.14 3.66
C ALA A 146 -13.56 0.25 5.18
N ALA A 147 -12.41 0.75 5.59
CA ALA A 147 -12.08 1.03 7.00
C ALA A 147 -13.00 2.07 7.65
N ARG A 148 -13.67 2.91 6.84
CA ARG A 148 -14.56 3.99 7.30
C ARG A 148 -16.00 3.53 7.47
N HIS A 149 -16.48 2.65 6.56
CA HIS A 149 -17.89 2.27 6.51
C HIS A 149 -18.15 0.76 6.72
N GLY A 150 -17.12 -0.02 7.06
CA GLY A 150 -17.28 -1.45 7.35
C GLY A 150 -17.21 -2.39 6.14
N GLY A 151 -16.97 -1.85 4.94
CA GLY A 151 -16.96 -2.64 3.70
C GLY A 151 -18.36 -2.89 3.14
N GLY A 152 -18.42 -3.53 1.97
CA GLY A 152 -19.64 -4.07 1.39
C GLY A 152 -20.00 -5.44 1.97
N PRO A 153 -21.11 -6.06 1.54
CA PRO A 153 -21.55 -7.37 2.02
C PRO A 153 -20.42 -8.41 1.99
N GLY A 154 -20.20 -9.09 3.11
CA GLY A 154 -19.17 -10.12 3.28
C GLY A 154 -17.70 -9.61 3.34
N ALA A 155 -17.47 -8.30 3.39
CA ALA A 155 -16.12 -7.71 3.40
C ALA A 155 -15.69 -7.16 4.77
N PHE A 156 -16.43 -7.45 5.83
CA PHE A 156 -16.19 -6.88 7.17
C PHE A 156 -14.81 -7.25 7.75
N ALA A 157 -14.30 -8.46 7.49
CA ALA A 157 -12.96 -8.86 7.93
C ALA A 157 -11.86 -8.01 7.28
N TYR A 158 -11.97 -7.77 5.96
CA TYR A 158 -11.10 -6.84 5.24
C TYR A 158 -11.20 -5.42 5.79
N ALA A 159 -12.42 -4.94 6.02
CA ALA A 159 -12.66 -3.60 6.58
C ALA A 159 -12.04 -3.47 7.98
N ALA A 160 -12.19 -4.49 8.84
CA ALA A 160 -11.57 -4.54 10.16
C ALA A 160 -10.04 -4.48 10.07
N ALA A 161 -9.43 -5.27 9.16
CA ALA A 161 -7.99 -5.24 8.94
C ALA A 161 -7.52 -3.86 8.47
N LYS A 162 -8.22 -3.23 7.52
CA LYS A 162 -7.88 -1.89 7.00
C LYS A 162 -8.14 -0.78 8.02
N GLY A 163 -9.12 -0.94 8.92
CA GLY A 163 -9.30 -0.10 10.11
C GLY A 163 -8.12 -0.23 11.09
N GLY A 164 -7.67 -1.47 11.31
CA GLY A 164 -6.46 -1.77 12.07
C GLY A 164 -5.22 -1.08 11.51
N VAL A 165 -5.06 -1.03 10.18
CA VAL A 165 -3.95 -0.30 9.51
C VAL A 165 -3.99 1.20 9.83
N MET A 166 -5.17 1.83 9.83
CA MET A 166 -5.29 3.26 10.21
C MET A 166 -4.85 3.51 11.65
N THR A 167 -5.26 2.64 12.57
CA THR A 167 -4.88 2.75 13.98
C THR A 167 -3.40 2.45 14.20
N LEU A 168 -2.87 1.41 13.54
CA LEU A 168 -1.45 1.07 13.55
C LEU A 168 -0.59 2.24 13.03
N THR A 169 -1.03 2.92 11.97
CA THR A 169 -0.36 4.11 11.42
C THR A 169 -0.18 5.20 12.47
N ARG A 170 -1.23 5.48 13.27
CA ARG A 170 -1.16 6.49 14.35
C ARG A 170 -0.22 6.08 15.47
N GLY A 171 -0.23 4.80 15.85
CA GLY A 171 0.68 4.25 16.87
C GLY A 171 2.14 4.35 16.43
N LEU A 172 2.46 3.87 15.23
CA LEU A 172 3.80 3.94 14.67
C LEU A 172 4.28 5.39 14.48
N ALA A 173 3.40 6.30 14.07
CA ALA A 173 3.75 7.71 13.92
C ALA A 173 4.23 8.33 15.24
N LYS A 174 3.57 8.01 16.35
CA LYS A 174 3.98 8.47 17.69
C LYS A 174 5.29 7.85 18.13
N GLU A 175 5.44 6.54 17.94
CA GLU A 175 6.60 5.77 18.40
C GLU A 175 7.87 6.14 17.64
N LEU A 176 7.77 6.40 16.33
CA LEU A 176 8.91 6.64 15.45
C LEU A 176 9.26 8.13 15.28
N ALA A 177 8.46 9.04 15.86
CA ALA A 177 8.66 10.49 15.73
C ALA A 177 10.02 10.96 16.24
N SER A 178 10.53 10.35 17.33
CA SER A 178 11.86 10.68 17.90
C SER A 178 13.02 10.36 16.94
N ARG A 179 12.81 9.48 15.95
CA ARG A 179 13.74 9.16 14.87
C ARG A 179 13.47 9.99 13.60
N ASN A 180 12.66 11.04 13.69
CA ASN A 180 12.23 11.84 12.54
C ASN A 180 11.56 11.03 11.41
N ILE A 181 11.03 9.83 11.72
CA ILE A 181 10.33 8.97 10.76
C ILE A 181 8.85 9.34 10.73
N ARG A 182 8.35 9.69 9.55
CA ARG A 182 6.92 10.00 9.35
C ARG A 182 6.17 8.75 8.88
N VAL A 183 5.03 8.48 9.50
CA VAL A 183 4.18 7.33 9.15
C VAL A 183 2.78 7.84 8.85
N ASN A 184 2.31 7.64 7.62
CA ASN A 184 0.99 8.06 7.18
C ASN A 184 0.28 6.92 6.43
N ALA A 185 -0.98 7.14 6.13
CA ALA A 185 -1.76 6.22 5.32
C ALA A 185 -2.47 6.95 4.16
N ILE A 186 -2.82 6.20 3.14
CA ILE A 186 -3.85 6.57 2.16
C ILE A 186 -5.02 5.61 2.31
N ALA A 187 -6.24 6.09 2.06
CA ALA A 187 -7.46 5.31 2.08
C ALA A 187 -8.18 5.42 0.71
N PRO A 188 -7.79 4.60 -0.26
CA PRO A 188 -8.44 4.58 -1.56
C PRO A 188 -9.92 4.20 -1.46
N GLY A 189 -10.75 4.84 -2.28
CA GLY A 189 -12.11 4.42 -2.59
C GLY A 189 -12.14 3.31 -3.63
N VAL A 190 -13.07 3.41 -4.58
CA VAL A 190 -13.16 2.47 -5.69
C VAL A 190 -12.22 2.91 -6.81
N ILE A 191 -11.14 2.16 -7.00
CA ILE A 191 -10.06 2.46 -7.94
C ILE A 191 -10.03 1.42 -9.06
N GLU A 192 -9.93 1.83 -10.31
CA GLU A 192 -9.80 0.94 -11.47
C GLU A 192 -8.52 0.11 -11.38
N THR A 193 -8.68 -1.15 -10.96
CA THR A 193 -7.56 -2.09 -10.72
C THR A 193 -8.03 -3.53 -10.91
N PRO A 194 -7.10 -4.49 -11.12
CA PRO A 194 -7.43 -5.92 -11.16
C PRO A 194 -8.12 -6.46 -9.89
N PHE A 195 -8.07 -5.72 -8.79
CA PHE A 195 -8.85 -6.05 -7.59
C PHE A 195 -10.35 -6.08 -7.90
N HIS A 196 -10.86 -5.07 -8.61
CA HIS A 196 -12.27 -5.00 -8.95
C HIS A 196 -12.67 -5.99 -10.05
N ASP A 197 -11.75 -6.32 -10.97
CA ASP A 197 -11.99 -7.38 -11.97
C ASP A 197 -12.27 -8.73 -11.29
N LYS A 198 -11.63 -8.96 -10.13
CA LYS A 198 -11.80 -10.20 -9.36
C LYS A 198 -13.00 -10.18 -8.41
N PHE A 199 -13.31 -9.03 -7.80
CA PHE A 199 -14.21 -8.96 -6.64
C PHE A 199 -15.48 -8.12 -6.86
N SER A 200 -15.71 -7.59 -8.07
CA SER A 200 -16.88 -6.75 -8.37
C SER A 200 -17.48 -7.11 -9.71
N THR A 201 -18.82 -7.11 -9.81
CA THR A 201 -19.50 -7.23 -11.09
C THR A 201 -19.60 -5.87 -11.80
N PRO A 202 -19.83 -5.82 -13.13
CA PRO A 202 -20.07 -4.56 -13.85
C PRO A 202 -21.21 -3.73 -13.24
N GLU A 203 -22.28 -4.38 -12.79
CA GLU A 203 -23.44 -3.73 -12.16
C GLU A 203 -23.06 -3.11 -10.80
N GLN A 204 -22.20 -3.79 -10.03
CA GLN A 204 -21.68 -3.26 -8.78
C GLN A 204 -20.78 -2.05 -9.04
N LEU A 205 -19.90 -2.10 -10.04
CA LEU A 205 -19.05 -0.97 -10.42
C LEU A 205 -19.85 0.24 -10.85
N GLU A 206 -20.94 0.02 -11.63
CA GLU A 206 -21.84 1.11 -12.02
C GLU A 206 -22.58 1.69 -10.80
N THR A 207 -22.98 0.85 -9.85
CA THR A 207 -23.58 1.29 -8.59
C THR A 207 -22.59 2.14 -7.77
N PHE A 208 -21.35 1.68 -7.68
CA PHE A 208 -20.29 2.45 -6.99
C PHE A 208 -20.07 3.80 -7.69
N ARG A 209 -19.94 3.82 -9.03
CA ARG A 209 -19.75 5.03 -9.81
C ARG A 209 -20.84 6.07 -9.54
N LYS A 210 -22.11 5.64 -9.48
CA LYS A 210 -23.25 6.53 -9.17
C LYS A 210 -23.21 7.10 -7.75
N GLY A 211 -22.58 6.38 -6.82
CA GLY A 211 -22.43 6.84 -5.43
C GLY A 211 -21.19 7.72 -5.19
N ILE A 212 -20.33 7.92 -6.20
CA ILE A 212 -19.15 8.77 -6.08
C ILE A 212 -19.50 10.18 -6.59
N PRO A 213 -19.39 11.25 -5.77
CA PRO A 213 -19.70 12.62 -6.17
C PRO A 213 -18.96 13.11 -7.43
N LEU A 214 -17.69 12.69 -7.63
CA LEU A 214 -16.95 13.00 -8.87
C LEU A 214 -17.45 12.21 -10.10
N GLY A 215 -18.42 11.31 -9.97
CA GLY A 215 -19.09 10.61 -11.07
C GLY A 215 -18.25 9.57 -11.80
N ARG A 216 -17.06 9.22 -11.30
CA ARG A 216 -16.16 8.23 -11.88
C ARG A 216 -15.41 7.44 -10.82
N LEU A 217 -14.86 6.32 -11.21
CA LEU A 217 -13.88 5.60 -10.41
C LEU A 217 -12.57 6.39 -10.37
N GLY A 218 -11.76 6.18 -9.33
CA GLY A 218 -10.41 6.70 -9.26
C GLY A 218 -9.42 5.87 -10.06
N THR A 219 -8.24 6.43 -10.35
CA THR A 219 -7.14 5.71 -10.99
C THR A 219 -6.04 5.36 -10.00
N SER A 220 -5.20 4.40 -10.36
CA SER A 220 -4.03 4.03 -9.55
C SER A 220 -3.02 5.19 -9.43
N GLU A 221 -2.92 6.02 -10.46
CA GLU A 221 -2.03 7.19 -10.50
C GLU A 221 -2.49 8.29 -9.53
N GLU A 222 -3.79 8.44 -9.30
CA GLU A 222 -4.31 9.38 -8.29
C GLU A 222 -3.90 8.95 -6.87
N CYS A 223 -3.87 7.64 -6.60
CA CYS A 223 -3.33 7.11 -5.36
C CYS A 223 -1.81 7.32 -5.25
N ALA A 224 -1.08 7.10 -6.35
CA ALA A 224 0.36 7.30 -6.39
C ALA A 224 0.76 8.77 -6.16
N GLY A 225 -0.03 9.73 -6.68
CA GLY A 225 0.17 11.16 -6.43
C GLY A 225 0.11 11.52 -4.95
N ALA A 226 -0.85 10.95 -4.21
CA ALA A 226 -0.94 11.15 -2.76
C ALA A 226 0.24 10.52 -2.00
N VAL A 227 0.72 9.35 -2.45
CA VAL A 227 1.93 8.75 -1.87
C VAL A 227 3.15 9.63 -2.13
N LEU A 228 3.36 10.13 -3.35
CA LEU A 228 4.43 11.07 -3.66
C LEU A 228 4.40 12.30 -2.75
N TYR A 229 3.23 12.89 -2.54
CA TYR A 229 3.08 14.00 -1.58
C TYR A 229 3.54 13.58 -0.19
N LEU A 230 3.05 12.45 0.36
CA LEU A 230 3.35 12.01 1.71
C LEU A 230 4.83 11.67 1.94
N VAL A 231 5.54 11.19 0.90
CA VAL A 231 6.97 10.89 1.01
C VAL A 231 7.87 12.09 0.73
N SER A 232 7.32 13.17 0.18
CA SER A 232 8.07 14.37 -0.17
C SER A 232 8.30 15.31 1.03
N PRO A 233 9.18 16.31 0.88
CA PRO A 233 9.35 17.39 1.86
C PRO A 233 8.09 18.25 2.07
N LEU A 234 7.15 18.27 1.10
CA LEU A 234 5.89 19.02 1.20
C LEU A 234 5.02 18.54 2.36
N ALA A 235 5.17 17.26 2.77
CA ALA A 235 4.48 16.67 3.91
C ALA A 235 5.33 16.64 5.19
N SER A 236 6.33 17.53 5.33
CA SER A 236 7.29 17.50 6.46
C SER A 236 6.64 17.62 7.85
N TYR A 237 5.46 18.21 7.94
CA TYR A 237 4.68 18.33 9.19
C TYR A 237 3.45 17.42 9.23
N VAL A 238 3.42 16.38 8.36
CA VAL A 238 2.31 15.41 8.27
C VAL A 238 2.78 14.05 8.73
N THR A 239 2.25 13.59 9.87
CA THR A 239 2.46 12.24 10.40
C THR A 239 1.23 11.75 11.15
N GLY A 240 0.96 10.45 11.13
CA GLY A 240 -0.21 9.82 11.74
C GLY A 240 -1.52 10.06 11.00
N GLN A 241 -1.48 10.64 9.79
CA GLN A 241 -2.67 11.00 9.02
C GLN A 241 -3.06 9.90 8.03
N SER A 242 -4.35 9.87 7.68
CA SER A 242 -4.88 9.05 6.59
C SER A 242 -5.57 9.96 5.59
N ILE A 243 -5.07 9.99 4.35
CA ILE A 243 -5.64 10.78 3.26
C ILE A 243 -6.65 9.91 2.50
N ASP A 244 -7.90 10.34 2.48
CA ASP A 244 -8.96 9.67 1.72
C ASP A 244 -8.87 10.07 0.24
N ILE A 245 -8.79 9.06 -0.66
CA ILE A 245 -8.71 9.24 -2.12
C ILE A 245 -9.90 8.50 -2.72
N ASN A 246 -11.08 9.10 -2.65
CA ASN A 246 -12.34 8.40 -2.89
C ASN A 246 -13.36 9.20 -3.72
N GLY A 247 -12.96 10.31 -4.33
CA GLY A 247 -13.85 11.13 -5.16
C GLY A 247 -15.04 11.74 -4.41
N GLY A 248 -14.96 11.85 -3.08
CA GLY A 248 -16.04 12.33 -2.22
C GLY A 248 -17.02 11.23 -1.79
N GLN A 249 -16.73 9.96 -2.05
CA GLN A 249 -17.60 8.84 -1.67
C GLN A 249 -17.80 8.74 -0.16
N TRP A 250 -16.82 9.16 0.62
CA TRP A 250 -16.87 9.16 2.08
C TRP A 250 -16.06 10.31 2.66
N PHE A 251 -16.57 10.89 3.76
CA PHE A 251 -15.90 11.93 4.51
C PHE A 251 -15.60 11.42 5.94
N ALA A 252 -14.37 11.65 6.44
CA ALA A 252 -13.93 11.27 7.79
C ALA A 252 -14.24 12.35 8.81
#